data_e091519fe087906700587c7addd101c5
#
_entry.id   e091519fe087906700587c7addd101c5
#
_cell.length_a   1.000
_cell.length_b   1.000
_cell.length_c   1.000
_cell.angle_alpha   90.00
_cell.angle_beta   90.00
_cell.angle_gamma   90.00
#
_symmetry.space_group_name_H-M   'P 1'
#
loop_
_entity.id
_entity.type
_entity.pdbx_description
1 polymer ?
#
loop_
_entity_poly.entity_id
_entity_poly.type
_entity_poly.pdbx_seq_one_letter_code
_entity_poly.pdbx_strand_id
1 'polypeptide(L)' 'MRDKTYHEMYDLLTQSMSLNHKMIDKIEELRSENAILYRQIEECRDTLRTLISKDVKSLNDNKRGK' A
#
# COMPACT_ATOMS: atom_id res chain seq x y z
N MET A 1 0.43 45.30 -19.50
CA MET A 1 1.30 44.16 -19.72
C MET A 1 1.77 43.51 -18.44
N ARG A 2 2.17 44.29 -17.42
CA ARG A 2 2.55 43.73 -16.14
C ARG A 2 1.38 42.95 -15.52
N ASP A 3 0.19 43.49 -15.61
CA ASP A 3 -0.97 42.87 -15.01
C ASP A 3 -1.30 41.53 -15.64
N LYS A 4 -1.15 41.43 -16.95
CA LYS A 4 -1.40 40.16 -17.67
C LYS A 4 -0.39 39.09 -17.27
N THR A 5 0.87 39.44 -17.21
CA THR A 5 1.92 38.51 -16.80
C THR A 5 1.71 38.07 -15.35
N TYR A 6 1.36 39.00 -14.49
CA TYR A 6 1.09 38.71 -13.09
C TYR A 6 -0.08 37.74 -12.95
N HIS A 7 -1.15 37.98 -13.69
CA HIS A 7 -2.33 37.11 -13.67
C HIS A 7 -1.99 35.71 -14.18
N GLU A 8 -1.21 35.62 -15.25
CA GLU A 8 -0.79 34.33 -15.79
C GLU A 8 0.04 33.55 -14.77
N MET A 9 0.96 34.22 -14.10
CA MET A 9 1.77 33.61 -13.06
C MET A 9 0.92 33.15 -11.87
N TYR A 10 -0.04 33.98 -11.47
CA TYR A 10 -0.96 33.65 -10.41
C TYR A 10 -1.79 32.42 -10.76
N ASP A 11 -2.30 32.37 -11.97
CA ASP A 11 -3.09 31.24 -12.44
C ASP A 11 -2.28 29.96 -12.46
N LEU A 12 -1.04 30.03 -12.95
CA LEU A 12 -0.15 28.87 -12.97
C LEU A 12 0.14 28.39 -11.56
N LEU A 13 0.41 29.32 -10.65
CA LEU A 13 0.69 28.96 -9.27
C LEU A 13 -0.53 28.29 -8.63
N THR A 14 -1.70 28.82 -8.86
CA THR A 14 -2.95 28.26 -8.33
C THR A 14 -3.19 26.86 -8.87
N GLN A 15 -2.98 26.67 -10.18
CA GLN A 15 -3.10 25.35 -10.79
C GLN A 15 -2.10 24.35 -10.21
N SER A 16 -0.88 24.81 -10.02
CA SER A 16 0.19 23.98 -9.45
C SER A 16 -0.15 23.54 -8.02
N MET A 17 -0.65 24.47 -7.22
CA MET A 17 -1.07 24.17 -5.85
C MET A 17 -2.22 23.18 -5.81
N SER A 18 -3.18 23.34 -6.70
CA SER A 18 -4.32 22.43 -6.81
C SER A 18 -3.86 21.04 -7.19
N LEU A 19 -2.93 20.95 -8.15
CA LEU A 19 -2.38 19.68 -8.59
C LEU A 19 -1.58 19.01 -7.46
N ASN A 20 -0.80 19.80 -6.71
CA ASN A 20 -0.05 19.29 -5.58
C ASN A 20 -0.98 18.70 -4.52
N HIS A 21 -2.09 19.37 -4.25
CA HIS A 21 -3.09 18.86 -3.32
C HIS A 21 -3.63 17.50 -3.75
N LYS A 22 -3.97 17.38 -5.03
CA LYS A 22 -4.47 16.11 -5.58
C LYS A 22 -3.42 15.02 -5.45
N MET A 23 -2.16 15.37 -5.68
CA MET A 23 -1.06 14.41 -5.55
C MET A 23 -0.88 13.95 -4.12
N ILE A 24 -0.97 14.86 -3.17
CA ILE A 24 -0.88 14.52 -1.75
C ILE A 24 -2.00 13.56 -1.35
N ASP A 25 -3.21 13.87 -1.77
CA ASP A 25 -4.37 13.01 -1.50
C ASP A 25 -4.16 11.61 -2.07
N LYS A 26 -3.62 11.54 -3.30
CA LYS A 26 -3.35 10.25 -3.93
C LYS A 26 -2.26 9.48 -3.21
N ILE A 27 -1.23 10.16 -2.74
CA ILE A 27 -0.17 9.53 -1.95
C ILE A 27 -0.73 8.93 -0.67
N GLU A 28 -1.58 9.66 0.03
CA GLU A 28 -2.22 9.18 1.25
C GLU A 28 -3.09 7.95 0.97
N GLU A 29 -3.86 7.99 -0.11
CA GLU A 29 -4.68 6.87 -0.55
C GLU A 29 -3.82 5.64 -0.82
N LEU A 30 -2.74 5.81 -1.57
CA LEU A 30 -1.84 4.72 -1.91
C LEU A 30 -1.14 4.15 -0.68
N ARG A 31 -0.76 4.98 0.28
CA ARG A 31 -0.17 4.52 1.53
C ARG A 31 -1.15 3.66 2.32
N SER A 32 -2.40 4.07 2.34
CA SER A 32 -3.44 3.32 3.03
C SER A 32 -3.65 1.96 2.37
N GLU A 33 -3.73 1.94 1.03
CA GLU A 33 -3.87 0.69 0.27
C GLU A 33 -2.66 -0.21 0.50
N ASN A 34 -1.45 0.35 0.52
CA ASN A 34 -0.25 -0.42 0.76
C ASN A 34 -0.26 -1.07 2.14
N ALA A 35 -0.69 -0.33 3.16
CA ALA A 35 -0.78 -0.88 4.51
C ALA A 35 -1.73 -2.07 4.58
N ILE A 36 -2.86 -1.97 3.88
CA ILE A 36 -3.83 -3.06 3.81
C ILE A 36 -3.23 -4.28 3.11
N LEU A 37 -2.54 -4.04 1.99
CA LEU A 37 -1.92 -5.13 1.23
C LEU A 37 -0.83 -5.83 2.03
N TYR A 38 0.00 -5.08 2.74
CA TYR A 38 1.03 -5.67 3.59
C TYR A 38 0.42 -6.54 4.69
N ARG A 39 -0.66 -6.07 5.29
CA ARG A 39 -1.37 -6.86 6.29
C ARG A 39 -1.89 -8.16 5.72
N GLN A 40 -2.47 -8.10 4.52
CA GLN A 40 -2.98 -9.30 3.84
C GLN A 40 -1.86 -10.27 3.54
N ILE A 41 -0.71 -9.77 3.10
CA ILE A 41 0.46 -10.62 2.85
C ILE A 41 0.92 -11.31 4.12
N GLU A 42 1.00 -10.60 5.23
CA GLU A 42 1.39 -11.18 6.52
C GLU A 42 0.39 -12.24 6.97
N GLU A 43 -0.89 -11.98 6.82
CA GLU A 43 -1.92 -12.96 7.15
C GLU A 43 -1.79 -14.21 6.30
N CYS A 44 -1.52 -14.06 5.00
CA CYS A 44 -1.27 -15.20 4.12
C CYS A 44 -0.05 -15.98 4.54
N ARG A 45 1.02 -15.29 4.90
CA ARG A 45 2.25 -15.95 5.36
C ARG A 45 2.00 -16.77 6.63
N ASP A 46 1.28 -16.17 7.57
CA ASP A 46 0.96 -16.83 8.83
C ASP A 46 0.11 -18.08 8.59
N THR A 47 -0.88 -17.96 7.70
CA THR A 47 -1.71 -19.10 7.32
C THR A 47 -0.87 -20.21 6.70
N LEU A 48 0.01 -19.84 5.78
CA LEU A 48 0.90 -20.81 5.13
C LEU A 48 1.82 -21.50 6.16
N ARG A 49 2.40 -20.75 7.07
CA ARG A 49 3.25 -21.31 8.12
C ARG A 49 2.47 -22.31 8.97
N THR A 50 1.24 -21.96 9.32
CA THR A 50 0.39 -22.82 10.13
C THR A 50 0.07 -24.11 9.38
N LEU A 51 -0.27 -24.02 8.10
CA LEU A 51 -0.56 -25.18 7.27
C LEU A 51 0.66 -26.08 7.10
N ILE A 52 1.81 -25.48 6.83
CA ILE A 52 3.05 -26.23 6.68
C ILE A 52 3.41 -26.94 7.97
N SER A 53 3.28 -26.26 9.10
CA SER A 53 3.56 -26.85 10.41
C SER A 53 2.65 -28.03 10.68
N LYS A 54 1.38 -27.93 10.34
CA LYS A 54 0.43 -29.04 10.51
C LYS A 54 0.79 -30.23 9.64
N ASP A 55 1.18 -29.98 8.38
CA ASP A 55 1.56 -31.06 7.47
C ASP A 55 2.80 -31.78 7.96
N VAL A 56 3.82 -31.02 8.39
CA VAL A 56 5.05 -31.61 8.91
C VAL A 56 4.76 -32.41 10.16
N LYS A 57 3.96 -31.88 11.06
CA LYS A 57 3.59 -32.59 12.29
C LYS A 57 2.83 -33.85 11.97
N SER A 58 1.92 -33.81 11.04
CA SER A 58 1.12 -34.96 10.62
C SER A 58 2.01 -36.04 10.01
N LEU A 59 2.97 -35.66 9.18
CA LEU A 59 3.94 -36.61 8.59
C LEU A 59 4.80 -37.25 9.65
N ASN A 60 5.27 -36.49 10.64
CA ASN A 60 6.07 -37.02 11.73
C ASN A 60 5.28 -37.98 12.60
N ASP A 61 4.03 -37.66 12.90
CA ASP A 61 3.15 -38.52 13.69
C ASP A 61 2.89 -39.84 12.96
N ASN A 62 2.66 -39.76 11.65
CA ASN A 62 2.47 -41.00 10.84
C ASN A 62 3.69 -41.86 10.87
N LYS A 63 4.89 -41.29 10.78
CA LYS A 63 6.15 -42.06 10.86
C LYS A 63 6.31 -42.69 12.22
N ARG A 64 5.97 -41.99 13.28
CA ARG A 64 6.07 -42.51 14.65
C ARG A 64 5.03 -43.60 14.94
N GLY A 65 3.88 -43.50 14.28
CA GLY A 65 2.78 -44.43 14.49
C GLY A 65 3.06 -45.83 14.02
N LYS A 66 4.15 -45.99 13.30
CA LYS A 66 4.58 -47.30 12.83
C LYS A 66 5.73 -47.83 13.69
#